data_af9d14559b5a28d9ef8c2fe14d54e540
#
_entry.id   af9d14559b5a28d9ef8c2fe14d54e540
#
_cell.length_a   1.000
_cell.length_b   1.000
_cell.length_c   1.000
_cell.angle_alpha   90.00
_cell.angle_beta   90.00
_cell.angle_gamma   90.00
#
_symmetry.space_group_name_H-M   'P 1'
#
loop_
_entity.id
_entity.type
_entity.pdbx_description
1 polymer ?
#
loop_
_entity_poly.entity_id
_entity_poly.type
_entity_poly.pdbx_seq_one_letter_code
_entity_poly.pdbx_strand_id
1 'polypeptide(L)'
;MDATSLERSLGLLAQAEQLGLPVLAVLTFSDELIRRQGSVDPVKLSAAIGVPVMVVTGGNRVPLNDLQHALADVAPWTRPVIPAPADDGPQLRAWIVSVLQAADYRSAAVDDRTRRLDAVLLHPVLGTAIFVGTMIVSFQVIFVVA
;
A
#
# COMPACT_ATOMS: atom_id res chain seq x y z
N MET A 1 -4.00 -4.51 3.25
CA MET A 1 -4.13 -3.22 2.51
C MET A 1 -2.92 -2.36 2.85
N ASP A 2 -2.22 -1.85 1.85
CA ASP A 2 -1.07 -0.96 2.02
C ASP A 2 -1.56 0.48 2.21
N ALA A 3 -1.26 1.09 3.35
CA ALA A 3 -1.66 2.47 3.66
C ALA A 3 -0.99 3.50 2.74
N THR A 4 0.22 3.23 2.23
CA THR A 4 0.92 4.16 1.34
C THR A 4 0.38 4.17 -0.09
N SER A 5 -0.38 3.13 -0.47
CA SER A 5 -1.05 2.97 -1.78
C SER A 5 -2.48 2.44 -1.59
N LEU A 6 -3.23 3.13 -0.73
CA LEU A 6 -4.57 2.69 -0.29
C LEU A 6 -5.56 2.61 -1.46
N GLU A 7 -5.48 3.53 -2.42
CA GLU A 7 -6.31 3.53 -3.62
C GLU A 7 -6.23 2.19 -4.37
N ARG A 8 -5.03 1.67 -4.60
CA ARG A 8 -4.82 0.37 -5.25
C ARG A 8 -5.34 -0.78 -4.40
N SER A 9 -5.12 -0.71 -3.08
CA SER A 9 -5.57 -1.73 -2.14
C SER A 9 -7.10 -1.81 -2.06
N LEU A 10 -7.81 -0.69 -2.18
CA LEU A 10 -9.27 -0.65 -2.23
C LEU A 10 -9.84 -1.32 -3.49
N GLY A 11 -9.16 -1.20 -4.63
CA GLY A 11 -9.55 -1.93 -5.84
C GLY A 11 -9.48 -3.45 -5.67
N LEU A 12 -8.45 -3.95 -4.97
CA LEU A 12 -8.34 -5.38 -4.63
C LEU A 12 -9.39 -5.81 -3.58
N LEU A 13 -9.67 -4.95 -2.60
CA LEU A 13 -10.73 -5.20 -1.62
C LEU A 13 -12.09 -5.34 -2.31
N ALA A 14 -12.41 -4.45 -3.24
CA ALA A 14 -13.65 -4.50 -4.00
C ALA A 14 -13.84 -5.85 -4.71
N GLN A 15 -12.79 -6.38 -5.31
CA GLN A 15 -12.81 -7.71 -5.92
C GLN A 15 -13.01 -8.84 -4.89
N ALA A 16 -12.37 -8.72 -3.73
CA ALA A 16 -12.53 -9.71 -2.64
C ALA A 16 -13.95 -9.72 -2.07
N GLU A 17 -14.60 -8.57 -1.94
CA GLU A 17 -15.98 -8.44 -1.46
C GLU A 17 -17.00 -9.13 -2.40
N GLN A 18 -16.71 -9.18 -3.70
CA GLN A 18 -17.56 -9.89 -4.68
C GLN A 18 -17.65 -11.40 -4.42
N LEU A 19 -16.70 -11.98 -3.68
CA LEU A 19 -16.76 -13.39 -3.29
C LEU A 19 -17.86 -13.68 -2.27
N GLY A 20 -18.45 -12.66 -1.65
CA GLY A 20 -19.52 -12.80 -0.66
C GLY A 20 -19.08 -13.48 0.64
N LEU A 21 -17.79 -13.54 0.89
CA LEU A 21 -17.22 -14.10 2.12
C LEU A 21 -17.07 -13.03 3.21
N PRO A 22 -17.08 -13.40 4.50
CA PRO A 22 -16.68 -12.48 5.55
C PRO A 22 -15.25 -12.01 5.36
N VAL A 23 -15.01 -10.71 5.57
CA VAL A 23 -13.72 -10.06 5.32
C VAL A 23 -13.23 -9.35 6.59
N LEU A 24 -11.94 -9.46 6.85
CA LEU A 24 -11.19 -8.60 7.77
C LEU A 24 -10.13 -7.87 6.95
N ALA A 25 -10.15 -6.55 6.94
CA ALA A 25 -9.15 -5.75 6.27
C ALA A 25 -7.96 -5.48 7.20
N VAL A 26 -6.75 -5.85 6.78
CA VAL A 26 -5.52 -5.56 7.53
C VAL A 26 -4.81 -4.39 6.87
N LEU A 27 -4.66 -3.28 7.62
CA LEU A 27 -3.95 -2.09 7.18
C LEU A 27 -2.49 -2.16 7.62
N THR A 28 -1.58 -2.17 6.65
CA THR A 28 -0.14 -2.22 6.86
C THR A 28 0.53 -0.91 6.43
N PHE A 29 1.79 -0.69 6.84
CA PHE A 29 2.58 0.50 6.49
C PHE A 29 1.96 1.85 6.91
N SER A 30 1.12 1.85 7.95
CA SER A 30 0.56 3.09 8.50
C SER A 30 1.63 3.99 9.11
N ASP A 31 2.68 3.43 9.72
CA ASP A 31 3.88 4.11 10.21
C ASP A 31 4.66 4.78 9.08
N GLU A 32 4.83 4.10 7.96
CA GLU A 32 5.48 4.66 6.78
C GLU A 32 4.66 5.80 6.16
N LEU A 33 3.34 5.64 6.11
CA LEU A 33 2.43 6.69 5.66
C LEU A 33 2.60 7.96 6.51
N ILE A 34 2.58 7.82 7.84
CA ILE A 34 2.76 8.94 8.79
C ILE A 34 4.15 9.56 8.64
N ARG A 35 5.19 8.74 8.51
CA ARG A 35 6.56 9.23 8.31
C ARG A 35 6.68 10.09 7.05
N ARG A 36 5.91 9.79 5.99
CA ARG A 36 5.83 10.56 4.75
C ARG A 36 4.73 11.63 4.78
N GLN A 37 4.33 12.09 5.97
CA GLN A 37 3.34 13.15 6.14
C GLN A 37 1.95 12.83 5.56
N GLY A 38 1.65 11.58 5.28
CA GLY A 38 0.32 11.10 4.95
C GLY A 38 -0.48 10.76 6.21
N SER A 39 -1.77 10.49 6.04
CA SER A 39 -2.66 10.10 7.14
C SER A 39 -3.80 9.23 6.65
N VAL A 40 -4.36 8.42 7.53
CA VAL A 40 -5.60 7.68 7.36
C VAL A 40 -6.22 7.45 8.73
N ASP A 41 -7.52 7.55 8.84
CA ASP A 41 -8.28 7.19 10.04
C ASP A 41 -8.82 5.76 9.88
N PRO A 42 -8.30 4.75 10.63
CA PRO A 42 -8.73 3.37 10.48
C PRO A 42 -10.19 3.13 10.86
N VAL A 43 -10.73 3.91 11.79
CA VAL A 43 -12.13 3.78 12.24
C VAL A 43 -13.07 4.28 11.15
N LYS A 44 -12.76 5.45 10.59
CA LYS A 44 -13.52 6.00 9.47
C LYS A 44 -13.40 5.12 8.23
N LEU A 45 -12.20 4.58 7.97
CA LEU A 45 -11.98 3.63 6.88
C LEU A 45 -12.86 2.40 7.05
N SER A 46 -12.88 1.78 8.24
CA SER A 46 -13.72 0.63 8.55
C SER A 46 -15.21 0.94 8.32
N ALA A 47 -15.67 2.10 8.76
CA ALA A 47 -17.05 2.54 8.54
C ALA A 47 -17.37 2.76 7.05
N ALA A 48 -16.42 3.30 6.28
CA ALA A 48 -16.61 3.59 4.86
C ALA A 48 -16.65 2.33 3.98
N ILE A 49 -15.85 1.31 4.30
CA ILE A 49 -15.81 0.04 3.55
C ILE A 49 -16.79 -1.00 4.11
N GLY A 50 -17.34 -0.79 5.30
CA GLY A 50 -18.32 -1.69 5.92
C GLY A 50 -17.77 -3.01 6.45
N VAL A 51 -16.43 -3.14 6.55
CA VAL A 51 -15.74 -4.29 7.13
C VAL A 51 -14.74 -3.86 8.22
N PRO A 52 -14.45 -4.72 9.22
CA PRO A 52 -13.49 -4.37 10.26
C PRO A 52 -12.09 -4.14 9.69
N VAL A 53 -11.42 -3.10 10.19
CA VAL A 53 -10.03 -2.76 9.83
C VAL A 53 -9.13 -2.95 11.03
N MET A 54 -8.11 -3.78 10.89
CA MET A 54 -7.05 -3.97 11.88
C MET A 54 -5.77 -3.33 11.38
N VAL A 55 -5.12 -2.53 12.24
CA VAL A 55 -3.82 -1.91 11.91
C VAL A 55 -2.69 -2.82 12.39
N VAL A 56 -1.79 -3.20 11.48
CA VAL A 56 -0.60 -3.98 11.80
C VAL A 56 0.64 -3.22 11.34
N THR A 57 1.50 -2.89 12.30
CA THR A 57 2.76 -2.16 12.05
C THR A 57 3.93 -3.14 12.08
N GLY A 58 4.82 -3.05 11.10
CA GLY A 58 6.02 -3.90 11.04
C GLY A 58 6.95 -3.65 12.24
N GLY A 59 7.60 -4.72 12.72
CA GLY A 59 8.56 -4.64 13.82
C GLY A 59 7.98 -4.65 15.23
N ASN A 60 6.67 -4.56 15.40
CA ASN A 60 6.01 -4.67 16.69
C ASN A 60 5.31 -6.03 16.84
N ARG A 61 5.59 -6.77 17.94
CA ARG A 61 5.01 -8.10 18.20
C ARG A 61 3.56 -8.04 18.65
N VAL A 62 3.14 -6.96 19.29
CA VAL A 62 1.77 -6.84 19.84
C VAL A 62 0.71 -6.89 18.74
N PRO A 63 0.77 -6.05 17.68
CA PRO A 63 -0.19 -6.14 16.58
C PRO A 63 -0.15 -7.48 15.83
N LEU A 64 0.98 -8.18 15.84
CA LEU A 64 1.08 -9.50 15.22
C LEU A 64 0.34 -10.57 16.02
N ASN A 65 0.41 -10.51 17.36
CA ASN A 65 -0.36 -11.40 18.22
C ASN A 65 -1.87 -11.15 18.06
N ASP A 66 -2.29 -9.89 18.01
CA ASP A 66 -3.69 -9.52 17.78
C ASP A 66 -4.19 -10.06 16.43
N LEU A 67 -3.34 -9.98 15.39
CA LEU A 67 -3.65 -10.56 14.08
C LEU A 67 -3.77 -12.08 14.16
N GLN A 68 -2.89 -12.77 14.89
CA GLN A 68 -3.00 -14.21 15.08
C GLN A 68 -4.32 -14.60 15.77
N HIS A 69 -4.73 -13.87 16.80
CA HIS A 69 -6.03 -14.07 17.46
C HIS A 69 -7.19 -13.79 16.51
N ALA A 70 -7.14 -12.73 15.73
CA ALA A 70 -8.17 -12.41 14.75
C ALA A 70 -8.28 -13.43 13.60
N LEU A 71 -7.18 -14.11 13.26
CA LEU A 71 -7.16 -15.20 12.28
C LEU A 71 -7.68 -16.52 12.89
N ALA A 72 -7.48 -16.73 14.19
CA ALA A 72 -7.99 -17.91 14.90
C ALA A 72 -9.50 -17.83 15.16
N ASP A 73 -10.03 -16.62 15.34
CA ASP A 73 -11.45 -16.37 15.53
C ASP A 73 -11.98 -15.49 14.38
N VAL A 74 -12.80 -16.10 13.53
CA VAL A 74 -13.43 -15.43 12.38
C VAL A 74 -14.79 -14.80 12.73
N ALA A 75 -15.25 -14.91 13.95
CA ALA A 75 -16.55 -14.37 14.38
C ALA A 75 -16.67 -12.84 14.19
N PRO A 76 -15.59 -12.02 14.39
CA PRO A 76 -15.63 -10.60 14.13
C PRO A 76 -15.61 -10.19 12.64
N TRP A 77 -15.36 -11.15 11.74
CA TRP A 77 -15.32 -10.86 10.31
C TRP A 77 -16.72 -10.62 9.80
N THR A 78 -16.88 -9.57 9.00
CA THR A 78 -18.18 -9.18 8.50
C THR A 78 -18.22 -9.16 6.97
N ARG A 79 -19.43 -9.23 6.43
CA ARG A 79 -19.69 -8.93 5.03
C ARG A 79 -20.18 -7.49 4.96
N PRO A 80 -19.72 -6.70 3.99
CA PRO A 80 -20.25 -5.36 3.83
C PRO A 80 -21.76 -5.44 3.50
N VAL A 81 -22.56 -4.56 4.09
CA VAL A 81 -24.01 -4.48 3.82
C VAL A 81 -24.23 -4.05 2.36
N ILE A 82 -23.39 -3.16 1.87
CA ILE A 82 -23.37 -2.69 0.49
C ILE A 82 -21.96 -2.99 -0.02
N PRO A 83 -21.78 -4.05 -0.85
CA PRO A 83 -20.47 -4.35 -1.39
C PRO A 83 -20.00 -3.26 -2.36
N ALA A 84 -18.69 -3.14 -2.50
CA ALA A 84 -18.09 -2.27 -3.49
C ALA A 84 -18.58 -2.61 -4.91
N PRO A 85 -18.56 -1.65 -5.86
CA PRO A 85 -18.88 -1.93 -7.26
C PRO A 85 -17.99 -3.02 -7.86
N ALA A 86 -18.60 -3.93 -8.63
CA ALA A 86 -17.91 -5.09 -9.22
C ALA A 86 -17.02 -4.75 -10.42
N ASP A 87 -17.32 -3.65 -11.12
CA ASP A 87 -16.67 -3.28 -12.37
C ASP A 87 -15.47 -2.37 -12.14
N ASP A 88 -14.39 -2.56 -12.91
CA ASP A 88 -13.21 -1.67 -12.96
C ASP A 88 -13.50 -0.29 -13.59
N GLY A 89 -14.78 0.04 -13.72
CA GLY A 89 -15.27 1.20 -14.42
C GLY A 89 -15.29 2.50 -13.59
N PRO A 90 -16.00 3.52 -14.08
CA PRO A 90 -16.15 4.80 -13.41
C PRO A 90 -16.76 4.69 -12.00
N GLN A 91 -17.64 3.70 -11.77
CA GLN A 91 -18.32 3.48 -10.50
C GLN A 91 -17.33 3.04 -9.40
N LEU A 92 -16.43 2.11 -9.71
CA LEU A 92 -15.38 1.68 -8.76
C LEU A 92 -14.46 2.86 -8.41
N ARG A 93 -14.05 3.67 -9.40
CA ARG A 93 -13.23 4.85 -9.13
C ARG A 93 -13.95 5.86 -8.24
N ALA A 94 -15.21 6.13 -8.50
CA ALA A 94 -16.03 7.02 -7.68
C ALA A 94 -16.16 6.49 -6.24
N TRP A 95 -16.39 5.19 -6.07
CA TRP A 95 -16.44 4.55 -4.77
C TRP A 95 -15.09 4.67 -4.03
N ILE A 96 -13.96 4.36 -4.68
CA ILE A 96 -12.62 4.52 -4.09
C ILE A 96 -12.41 5.95 -3.60
N VAL A 97 -12.73 6.95 -4.43
CA VAL A 97 -12.60 8.36 -4.06
C VAL A 97 -13.45 8.69 -2.84
N SER A 98 -14.69 8.21 -2.80
CA SER A 98 -15.59 8.45 -1.66
C SER A 98 -15.07 7.81 -0.35
N VAL A 99 -14.52 6.60 -0.43
CA VAL A 99 -13.90 5.92 0.72
C VAL A 99 -12.66 6.66 1.21
N LEU A 100 -11.78 7.09 0.30
CA LEU A 100 -10.59 7.85 0.66
C LEU A 100 -10.93 9.18 1.35
N GLN A 101 -11.95 9.88 0.85
CA GLN A 101 -12.46 11.11 1.48
C GLN A 101 -13.06 10.84 2.86
N ALA A 102 -13.89 9.81 2.98
CA ALA A 102 -14.53 9.44 4.25
C ALA A 102 -13.51 9.01 5.31
N ALA A 103 -12.40 8.38 4.90
CA ALA A 103 -11.30 7.95 5.77
C ALA A 103 -10.30 9.05 6.10
N ASP A 104 -10.52 10.31 5.71
CA ASP A 104 -9.56 11.42 5.83
C ASP A 104 -8.16 11.05 5.29
N TYR A 105 -8.13 10.28 4.19
CA TYR A 105 -6.89 9.81 3.62
C TYR A 105 -6.11 10.94 2.97
N ARG A 106 -4.83 11.03 3.34
CA ARG A 106 -3.83 11.86 2.67
C ARG A 106 -2.70 10.98 2.21
N SER A 107 -2.42 11.01 0.92
CA SER A 107 -1.34 10.21 0.33
C SER A 107 0.02 10.57 0.92
N ALA A 108 0.92 9.60 0.96
CA ALA A 108 2.31 9.81 1.32
C ALA A 108 2.96 10.84 0.39
N ALA A 109 3.72 11.77 0.95
CA ALA A 109 4.54 12.66 0.14
C ALA A 109 5.58 11.86 -0.66
N VAL A 110 5.82 12.28 -1.89
CA VAL A 110 6.86 11.67 -2.73
C VAL A 110 8.22 11.97 -2.09
N ASP A 111 9.04 10.93 -1.89
CA ASP A 111 10.39 11.10 -1.38
C ASP A 111 11.25 11.88 -2.39
N ASP A 112 11.60 13.11 -2.03
CA ASP A 112 12.41 13.99 -2.88
C ASP A 112 13.80 13.40 -3.20
N ARG A 113 14.34 12.55 -2.33
CA ARG A 113 15.62 11.87 -2.56
C ARG A 113 15.48 10.85 -3.68
N THR A 114 14.46 10.01 -3.63
CA THR A 114 14.18 9.02 -4.69
C THR A 114 13.93 9.72 -6.01
N ARG A 115 13.14 10.81 -6.00
CA ARG A 115 12.87 11.59 -7.22
C ARG A 115 14.13 12.20 -7.84
N ARG A 116 15.06 12.73 -7.02
CA ARG A 116 16.34 13.26 -7.51
C ARG A 116 17.24 12.16 -8.06
N LEU A 117 17.29 11.02 -7.38
CA LEU A 117 18.05 9.85 -7.83
C LEU A 117 17.52 9.34 -9.16
N ASP A 118 16.20 9.18 -9.27
CA ASP A 118 15.53 8.77 -10.49
C ASP A 118 15.76 9.77 -11.64
N ALA A 119 15.73 11.07 -11.36
CA ALA A 119 16.00 12.10 -12.36
C ALA A 119 17.42 12.01 -12.93
N VAL A 120 18.40 11.58 -12.13
CA VAL A 120 19.79 11.38 -12.58
C VAL A 120 19.95 10.03 -13.29
N LEU A 121 19.45 8.95 -12.70
CA LEU A 121 19.61 7.60 -13.24
C LEU A 121 18.80 7.34 -14.50
N LEU A 122 17.61 7.95 -14.61
CA LEU A 122 16.74 7.83 -15.77
C LEU A 122 17.03 8.90 -16.85
N HIS A 123 17.99 9.81 -16.60
CA HIS A 123 18.40 10.79 -17.61
C HIS A 123 19.09 10.08 -18.79
N PRO A 124 18.65 10.31 -20.04
CA PRO A 124 19.12 9.51 -21.19
C PRO A 124 20.65 9.56 -21.39
N VAL A 125 21.29 10.67 -21.08
CA VAL A 125 22.75 10.81 -21.20
C VAL A 125 23.47 10.40 -19.93
N LEU A 126 23.04 10.92 -18.75
CA LEU A 126 23.70 10.64 -17.47
C LEU A 126 23.51 9.19 -17.04
N GLY A 127 22.31 8.63 -17.18
CA GLY A 127 22.03 7.24 -16.87
C GLY A 127 22.87 6.29 -17.75
N THR A 128 22.98 6.56 -19.04
CA THR A 128 23.83 5.79 -19.94
C THR A 128 25.32 5.90 -19.57
N ALA A 129 25.79 7.08 -19.21
CA ALA A 129 27.18 7.28 -18.77
C ALA A 129 27.49 6.53 -17.46
N ILE A 130 26.55 6.58 -16.48
CA ILE A 130 26.66 5.83 -15.21
C ILE A 130 26.65 4.32 -15.49
N PHE A 131 25.78 3.86 -16.37
CA PHE A 131 25.71 2.44 -16.75
C PHE A 131 27.02 1.95 -17.37
N VAL A 132 27.55 2.66 -18.37
CA VAL A 132 28.83 2.33 -19.02
C VAL A 132 29.98 2.39 -18.01
N GLY A 133 30.04 3.40 -17.17
CA GLY A 133 31.04 3.51 -16.10
C GLY A 133 30.99 2.33 -15.13
N THR A 134 29.80 1.92 -14.71
CA THR A 134 29.61 0.76 -13.84
C THR A 134 30.05 -0.53 -14.52
N MET A 135 29.75 -0.70 -15.82
CA MET A 135 30.23 -1.84 -16.59
C MET A 135 31.78 -1.90 -16.64
N ILE A 136 32.42 -0.79 -16.97
CA ILE A 136 33.90 -0.72 -17.02
C ILE A 136 34.52 -1.11 -15.67
N VAL A 137 34.01 -0.54 -14.57
CA VAL A 137 34.48 -0.85 -13.22
C VAL A 137 34.25 -2.33 -12.91
N SER A 138 33.09 -2.89 -13.24
CA SER A 138 32.79 -4.31 -13.00
C SER A 138 33.75 -5.23 -13.77
N PHE A 139 34.03 -4.92 -15.04
CA PHE A 139 35.01 -5.67 -15.81
C PHE A 139 36.42 -5.56 -15.23
N GLN A 140 36.86 -4.36 -14.84
CA GLN A 140 38.16 -4.18 -14.19
C GLN A 140 38.31 -5.01 -12.93
N VAL A 141 37.28 -5.03 -12.06
CA VAL A 141 37.27 -5.83 -10.82
C VAL A 141 37.41 -7.31 -11.14
N ILE A 142 36.67 -7.81 -12.14
CA ILE A 142 36.73 -9.23 -12.53
C ILE A 142 38.14 -9.59 -13.03
N PHE A 143 38.75 -8.75 -13.88
CA PHE A 143 40.07 -9.04 -14.46
C PHE A 143 41.23 -8.83 -13.47
N VAL A 144 41.04 -8.02 -12.42
CA VAL A 144 42.10 -7.80 -11.40
C VAL A 144 42.02 -8.84 -10.29
N VAL A 145 40.82 -9.40 -10.00
CA VAL A 145 40.62 -10.38 -8.90
C VAL A 145 40.67 -11.81 -9.41
N ALA A 146 40.52 -12.07 -10.73
CA ALA A 146 40.66 -13.40 -11.35
C ALA A 146 42.14 -13.67 -11.71
#